data_b726a05d09a0cd43eeb06658b716c2b2
#
_entry.id   b726a05d09a0cd43eeb06658b716c2b2
#
_cell.length_a   1.000
_cell.length_b   1.000
_cell.length_c   1.000
_cell.angle_alpha   90.00
_cell.angle_beta   90.00
_cell.angle_gamma   90.00
#
_symmetry.space_group_name_H-M   'P 1'
#
loop_
_entity.id
_entity.type
_entity.pdbx_description
1 polymer ?
#
loop_
_entity_poly.entity_id
_entity_poly.type
_entity_poly.pdbx_seq_one_letter_code
_entity_poly.pdbx_strand_id
1 'polypeptide(L)'
;MEEQISNAASERVVLSGIIKHGSEAFIDVDDILDVSTFTLEQNQIIYACLKKTLESSSSIDLPSVLSAAEDLGMTDSFKDRVPPNHIQGLMNFDFQLENVRTHAKKLKKLEIARDVRLRAKRVIKDINDVTGDESVDTIISIGESPFFELSSTLNNSVEDRPIT
;
A
#
# COMPACT_ATOMS: atom_id res chain seq x y z
N MET A 1 8.70 9.48 -20.33
CA MET A 1 8.29 9.63 -18.92
C MET A 1 7.24 8.57 -18.62
N GLU A 2 7.47 7.74 -17.63
CA GLU A 2 6.50 6.72 -17.26
C GLU A 2 5.32 7.34 -16.55
N GLU A 3 4.11 6.89 -16.89
CA GLU A 3 2.91 7.27 -16.16
C GLU A 3 2.93 6.68 -14.75
N GLN A 4 2.45 7.45 -13.80
CA GLN A 4 2.30 7.01 -12.42
C GLN A 4 1.12 6.05 -12.30
N ILE A 5 1.37 4.83 -11.84
CA ILE A 5 0.29 3.87 -11.53
C ILE A 5 -0.14 4.13 -10.09
N SER A 6 -1.02 5.12 -9.92
CA SER A 6 -1.48 5.57 -8.62
C SER A 6 -2.85 6.25 -8.70
N ASN A 7 -3.50 6.42 -7.55
CA ASN A 7 -4.78 7.13 -7.47
C ASN A 7 -4.87 7.87 -6.12
N ALA A 8 -4.49 9.13 -6.13
CA ALA A 8 -4.47 9.96 -4.91
C ALA A 8 -5.87 10.13 -4.30
N ALA A 9 -6.92 10.18 -5.13
CA ALA A 9 -8.29 10.29 -4.63
C ALA A 9 -8.70 9.03 -3.86
N SER A 10 -8.37 7.84 -4.35
CA SER A 10 -8.64 6.58 -3.64
C SER A 10 -7.83 6.47 -2.35
N GLU A 11 -6.58 6.93 -2.33
CA GLU A 11 -5.79 6.98 -1.09
C GLU A 11 -6.47 7.86 -0.05
N ARG A 12 -6.98 9.01 -0.46
CA ARG A 12 -7.73 9.92 0.42
C ARG A 12 -8.99 9.25 0.98
N VAL A 13 -9.78 8.58 0.15
CA VAL A 13 -11.00 7.88 0.59
C VAL A 13 -10.68 6.86 1.67
N VAL A 14 -9.67 6.04 1.44
CA VAL A 14 -9.28 4.98 2.38
C VAL A 14 -8.82 5.57 3.71
N LEU A 15 -7.90 6.54 3.68
CA LEU A 15 -7.38 7.16 4.90
C LEU A 15 -8.47 7.90 5.66
N SER A 16 -9.31 8.68 4.97
CA SER A 16 -10.42 9.40 5.61
C SER A 16 -11.43 8.44 6.21
N GLY A 17 -11.71 7.33 5.54
CA GLY A 17 -12.61 6.30 6.04
C GLY A 17 -12.09 5.64 7.32
N ILE A 18 -10.80 5.32 7.39
CA ILE A 18 -10.16 4.76 8.59
C ILE A 18 -10.19 5.79 9.73
N ILE A 19 -9.89 7.05 9.44
CA ILE A 19 -9.93 8.12 10.44
C ILE A 19 -11.34 8.25 11.02
N LYS A 20 -12.35 8.25 10.17
CA LYS A 20 -13.74 8.45 10.59
C LYS A 20 -14.32 7.24 11.32
N HIS A 21 -14.11 6.05 10.80
CA HIS A 21 -14.75 4.82 11.28
C HIS A 21 -13.84 4.00 12.20
N GLY A 22 -12.57 4.35 12.33
CA GLY A 22 -11.64 3.70 13.26
C GLY A 22 -11.45 2.22 12.99
N SER A 23 -11.51 1.42 14.04
CA SER A 23 -11.30 -0.02 13.97
C SER A 23 -12.26 -0.74 13.02
N GLU A 24 -13.49 -0.27 12.91
CA GLU A 24 -14.48 -0.87 12.02
C GLU A 24 -14.01 -0.85 10.56
N ALA A 25 -13.55 0.30 10.08
CA ALA A 25 -13.02 0.42 8.73
C ALA A 25 -11.67 -0.29 8.58
N PHE A 26 -10.80 -0.19 9.59
CA PHE A 26 -9.47 -0.77 9.53
C PHE A 26 -9.51 -2.29 9.43
N ILE A 27 -10.32 -2.96 10.26
CA ILE A 27 -10.48 -4.42 10.22
C ILE A 27 -10.95 -4.90 8.84
N ASP A 28 -11.80 -4.12 8.19
CA ASP A 28 -12.33 -4.46 6.88
C ASP A 28 -11.29 -4.38 5.75
N VAL A 29 -10.18 -3.67 5.95
CA VAL A 29 -9.18 -3.41 4.90
C VAL A 29 -7.76 -3.81 5.27
N ASP A 30 -7.47 -4.21 6.51
CA ASP A 30 -6.11 -4.50 6.92
C ASP A 30 -5.52 -5.75 6.24
N ASP A 31 -6.36 -6.64 5.76
CA ASP A 31 -5.97 -7.80 4.94
C ASP A 31 -5.55 -7.42 3.51
N ILE A 32 -5.90 -6.22 3.06
CA ILE A 32 -5.66 -5.72 1.71
C ILE A 32 -4.47 -4.75 1.69
N LEU A 33 -4.37 -3.89 2.70
CA LEU A 33 -3.47 -2.74 2.71
C LEU A 33 -2.18 -3.00 3.48
N ASP A 34 -1.10 -2.41 3.00
CA ASP A 34 0.12 -2.16 3.77
C ASP A 34 0.66 -0.77 3.41
N VAL A 35 1.79 -0.36 4.02
CA VAL A 35 2.37 0.96 3.76
C VAL A 35 2.70 1.15 2.28
N SER A 36 3.18 0.09 1.60
CA SER A 36 3.57 0.15 0.19
C SER A 36 2.38 0.28 -0.77
N THR A 37 1.16 0.07 -0.29
CA THR A 37 -0.06 0.30 -1.08
C THR A 37 -0.24 1.78 -1.41
N PHE A 38 0.23 2.67 -0.55
CA PHE A 38 0.15 4.12 -0.73
C PHE A 38 1.37 4.62 -1.50
N THR A 39 1.15 5.56 -2.42
CA THR A 39 2.21 6.11 -3.29
C THR A 39 2.75 7.43 -2.79
N LEU A 40 1.94 8.23 -2.09
CA LEU A 40 2.38 9.49 -1.52
C LEU A 40 3.01 9.23 -0.15
N GLU A 41 4.21 9.75 0.05
CA GLU A 41 4.96 9.54 1.29
C GLU A 41 4.18 10.04 2.51
N GLN A 42 3.52 11.17 2.40
CA GLN A 42 2.65 11.68 3.46
C GLN A 42 1.54 10.69 3.83
N ASN A 43 0.99 9.99 2.85
CA ASN A 43 -0.05 8.98 3.07
C ASN A 43 0.51 7.69 3.68
N GLN A 44 1.72 7.31 3.32
CA GLN A 44 2.43 6.18 3.93
C GLN A 44 2.67 6.43 5.43
N ILE A 45 3.11 7.63 5.77
CA ILE A 45 3.35 8.04 7.17
C ILE A 45 2.03 8.04 7.95
N ILE A 46 0.99 8.63 7.39
CA ILE A 46 -0.34 8.67 8.01
C ILE A 46 -0.86 7.25 8.24
N TYR A 47 -0.81 6.39 7.23
CA TYR A 47 -1.29 5.02 7.36
C TYR A 47 -0.56 4.26 8.47
N ALA A 48 0.77 4.37 8.55
CA ALA A 48 1.55 3.75 9.60
C ALA A 48 1.12 4.24 11.00
N CYS A 49 0.86 5.54 11.15
CA CYS A 49 0.39 6.11 12.39
C CYS A 49 -1.04 5.69 12.75
N LEU A 50 -1.94 5.59 11.76
CA LEU A 50 -3.29 5.10 11.98
C LEU A 50 -3.28 3.64 12.47
N LYS A 51 -2.50 2.80 11.83
CA LYS A 51 -2.34 1.41 12.21
C LYS A 51 -1.83 1.28 13.64
N LYS A 52 -0.81 2.08 14.00
CA LYS A 52 -0.26 2.10 15.35
C LYS A 52 -1.29 2.57 16.38
N THR A 53 -2.04 3.62 16.07
CA THR A 53 -3.09 4.14 16.93
C THR A 53 -4.14 3.07 17.24
N LEU A 54 -4.56 2.32 16.21
CA LEU A 54 -5.61 1.31 16.32
C LEU A 54 -5.16 0.02 17.03
N GLU A 55 -3.88 -0.14 17.33
CA GLU A 55 -3.41 -1.22 18.19
C GLU A 55 -3.88 -1.06 19.64
N SER A 56 -4.12 0.17 20.09
CA SER A 56 -4.48 0.48 21.49
C SER A 56 -5.78 1.25 21.64
N SER A 57 -6.40 1.68 20.55
CA SER A 57 -7.64 2.46 20.55
C SER A 57 -8.56 1.99 19.44
N SER A 58 -9.86 2.20 19.58
CA SER A 58 -10.84 1.88 18.54
C SER A 58 -11.21 3.08 17.69
N SER A 59 -10.74 4.27 18.03
CA SER A 59 -11.04 5.52 17.32
C SER A 59 -9.78 6.35 17.11
N ILE A 60 -9.86 7.26 16.15
CA ILE A 60 -8.75 8.10 15.73
C ILE A 60 -9.04 9.56 16.10
N ASP A 61 -8.09 10.20 16.79
CA ASP A 61 -8.03 11.65 16.94
C ASP A 61 -6.60 12.13 16.67
N LEU A 62 -6.44 13.41 16.46
CA LEU A 62 -5.12 13.96 16.12
C LEU A 62 -4.07 13.75 17.21
N PRO A 63 -4.36 13.96 18.50
CA PRO A 63 -3.37 13.67 19.55
C PRO A 63 -2.90 12.21 19.55
N SER A 64 -3.79 11.26 19.32
CA SER A 64 -3.44 9.83 19.26
C SER A 64 -2.54 9.52 18.06
N VAL A 65 -2.80 10.14 16.90
CA VAL A 65 -1.96 10.00 15.71
C VAL A 65 -0.56 10.55 15.96
N LEU A 66 -0.45 11.72 16.58
CA LEU A 66 0.84 12.33 16.92
C LEU A 66 1.61 11.48 17.94
N SER A 67 0.93 10.91 18.92
CA SER A 67 1.51 9.98 19.89
C SER A 67 2.02 8.71 19.19
N ALA A 68 1.28 8.19 18.23
CA ALA A 68 1.69 7.04 17.44
C ALA A 68 2.94 7.36 16.59
N ALA A 69 3.03 8.54 16.02
CA ALA A 69 4.22 8.99 15.29
C ALA A 69 5.45 9.01 16.21
N GLU A 70 5.28 9.47 17.45
CA GLU A 70 6.34 9.44 18.46
C GLU A 70 6.77 8.01 18.78
N ASP A 71 5.82 7.11 19.04
CA ASP A 71 6.09 5.71 19.34
C ASP A 71 6.82 4.99 18.20
N LEU A 72 6.55 5.37 16.95
CA LEU A 72 7.20 4.82 15.76
C LEU A 72 8.54 5.48 15.43
N GLY A 73 8.95 6.51 16.19
CA GLY A 73 10.16 7.29 15.89
C GLY A 73 10.02 8.12 14.61
N MET A 74 8.80 8.51 14.25
CA MET A 74 8.47 9.22 13.01
C MET A 74 8.06 10.68 13.24
N THR A 75 8.29 11.23 14.42
CA THR A 75 7.85 12.60 14.76
C THR A 75 8.38 13.61 13.75
N ASP A 76 9.67 13.57 13.43
CA ASP A 76 10.28 14.50 12.48
C ASP A 76 9.75 14.29 11.06
N SER A 77 9.61 13.04 10.63
CA SER A 77 9.05 12.71 9.32
C SER A 77 7.61 13.18 9.20
N PHE A 78 6.81 13.00 10.24
CA PHE A 78 5.43 13.47 10.27
C PHE A 78 5.37 15.00 10.17
N LYS A 79 6.20 15.69 10.95
CA LYS A 79 6.25 17.15 10.96
C LYS A 79 6.70 17.72 9.61
N ASP A 80 7.71 17.10 9.00
CA ASP A 80 8.35 17.63 7.79
C ASP A 80 7.58 17.26 6.50
N ARG A 81 6.89 16.13 6.48
CA ARG A 81 6.33 15.55 5.26
C ARG A 81 4.81 15.47 5.22
N VAL A 82 4.14 15.68 6.36
CA VAL A 82 2.68 15.71 6.43
C VAL A 82 2.22 17.13 6.70
N PRO A 83 1.78 17.87 5.67
CA PRO A 83 1.29 19.23 5.89
C PRO A 83 0.04 19.23 6.78
N PRO A 84 -0.10 20.19 7.70
CA PRO A 84 -1.28 20.26 8.58
C PRO A 84 -2.61 20.30 7.83
N ASN A 85 -2.65 21.00 6.69
CA ASN A 85 -3.87 21.06 5.87
C ASN A 85 -4.21 19.71 5.21
N HIS A 86 -3.24 18.86 4.96
CA HIS A 86 -3.48 17.53 4.40
C HIS A 86 -4.22 16.63 5.40
N ILE A 87 -3.70 16.52 6.63
CA ILE A 87 -4.35 15.69 7.64
C ILE A 87 -5.72 16.25 8.05
N GLN A 88 -5.86 17.57 8.12
CA GLN A 88 -7.16 18.19 8.38
C GLN A 88 -8.15 17.92 7.26
N GLY A 89 -7.70 17.96 6.02
CA GLY A 89 -8.52 17.60 4.86
C GLY A 89 -9.02 16.17 4.94
N LEU A 90 -8.18 15.23 5.38
CA LEU A 90 -8.58 13.83 5.58
C LEU A 90 -9.62 13.71 6.70
N MET A 91 -9.46 14.43 7.80
CA MET A 91 -10.36 14.37 8.95
C MET A 91 -11.75 14.96 8.64
N ASN A 92 -11.83 15.90 7.71
CA ASN A 92 -13.07 16.58 7.36
C ASN A 92 -13.84 15.90 6.21
N PHE A 93 -13.26 14.89 5.58
CA PHE A 93 -13.92 14.16 4.50
C PHE A 93 -14.85 13.09 5.07
N ASP A 94 -16.06 13.02 4.51
CA ASP A 94 -17.07 12.04 4.92
C ASP A 94 -17.33 11.05 3.78
N PHE A 95 -17.10 9.76 4.05
CA PHE A 95 -17.33 8.68 3.09
C PHE A 95 -18.13 7.56 3.73
N GLN A 96 -18.90 6.86 2.88
CA GLN A 96 -19.60 5.65 3.32
C GLN A 96 -18.58 4.54 3.59
N LEU A 97 -18.77 3.80 4.69
CA LEU A 97 -17.88 2.70 5.10
C LEU A 97 -17.67 1.67 3.98
N GLU A 98 -18.73 1.33 3.26
CA GLU A 98 -18.69 0.38 2.14
C GLU A 98 -17.76 0.82 1.00
N ASN A 99 -17.60 2.11 0.79
CA ASN A 99 -16.72 2.66 -0.26
C ASN A 99 -15.24 2.52 0.11
N VAL A 100 -14.92 2.45 1.39
CA VAL A 100 -13.54 2.31 1.85
C VAL A 100 -12.92 1.02 1.32
N ARG A 101 -13.61 -0.11 1.45
CA ARG A 101 -13.13 -1.40 0.95
C ARG A 101 -12.98 -1.41 -0.58
N THR A 102 -13.92 -0.82 -1.31
CA THR A 102 -13.86 -0.72 -2.77
C THR A 102 -12.60 0.03 -3.22
N HIS A 103 -12.30 1.16 -2.59
CA HIS A 103 -11.11 1.94 -2.91
C HIS A 103 -9.82 1.26 -2.44
N ALA A 104 -9.86 0.56 -1.31
CA ALA A 104 -8.71 -0.24 -0.85
C ALA A 104 -8.35 -1.33 -1.85
N LYS A 105 -9.33 -2.04 -2.40
CA LYS A 105 -9.11 -3.04 -3.45
C LYS A 105 -8.52 -2.42 -4.71
N LYS A 106 -8.99 -1.24 -5.10
CA LYS A 106 -8.44 -0.49 -6.23
C LYS A 106 -6.96 -0.15 -6.00
N LEU A 107 -6.62 0.36 -4.82
CA LEU A 107 -5.25 0.66 -4.46
C LEU A 107 -4.36 -0.57 -4.50
N LYS A 108 -4.85 -1.71 -4.04
CA LYS A 108 -4.10 -2.97 -4.08
C LYS A 108 -3.83 -3.43 -5.51
N LYS A 109 -4.79 -3.30 -6.40
CA LYS A 109 -4.59 -3.61 -7.82
C LYS A 109 -3.53 -2.71 -8.45
N LEU A 110 -3.51 -1.43 -8.10
CA LEU A 110 -2.50 -0.49 -8.59
C LEU A 110 -1.11 -0.82 -8.03
N GLU A 111 -1.03 -1.24 -6.76
CA GLU A 111 0.22 -1.72 -6.15
C GLU A 111 0.76 -2.93 -6.91
N ILE A 112 -0.09 -3.91 -7.20
CA ILE A 112 0.28 -5.10 -7.96
C ILE A 112 0.77 -4.70 -9.36
N ALA A 113 0.09 -3.76 -10.01
CA ALA A 113 0.52 -3.27 -11.34
C ALA A 113 1.91 -2.60 -11.28
N ARG A 114 2.22 -1.84 -10.22
CA ARG A 114 3.56 -1.28 -10.02
C ARG A 114 4.60 -2.39 -9.83
N ASP A 115 4.27 -3.42 -9.09
CA ASP A 115 5.16 -4.56 -8.87
C ASP A 115 5.42 -5.32 -10.19
N VAL A 116 4.39 -5.57 -10.98
CA VAL A 116 4.55 -6.17 -12.32
C VAL A 116 5.49 -5.33 -13.17
N ARG A 117 5.34 -4.02 -13.18
CA ARG A 117 6.21 -3.12 -13.92
C ARG A 117 7.68 -3.20 -13.48
N LEU A 118 7.92 -3.25 -12.18
CA LEU A 118 9.28 -3.41 -11.66
C LEU A 118 9.91 -4.74 -12.07
N ARG A 119 9.13 -5.82 -12.05
CA ARG A 119 9.61 -7.15 -12.48
C ARG A 119 9.87 -7.18 -13.97
N ALA A 120 9.04 -6.54 -14.78
CA ALA A 120 9.27 -6.41 -16.21
C ALA A 120 10.57 -5.67 -16.51
N LYS A 121 10.86 -4.58 -15.79
CA LYS A 121 12.13 -3.85 -15.92
C LYS A 121 13.32 -4.71 -15.55
N ARG A 122 13.22 -5.52 -14.49
CA ARG A 122 14.25 -6.48 -14.10
C ARG A 122 14.51 -7.50 -15.20
N VAL A 123 13.45 -8.04 -15.80
CA VAL A 123 13.58 -8.98 -16.92
C VAL A 123 14.33 -8.33 -18.08
N ILE A 124 13.96 -7.11 -18.46
CA ILE A 124 14.63 -6.39 -19.56
C ILE A 124 16.11 -6.18 -19.25
N LYS A 125 16.43 -5.77 -18.03
CA LYS A 125 17.81 -5.57 -17.60
C LYS A 125 18.62 -6.87 -17.69
N ASP A 126 18.09 -7.95 -17.12
CA ASP A 126 18.82 -9.22 -17.03
C ASP A 126 18.95 -9.88 -18.39
N ILE A 127 17.94 -9.77 -19.28
CA ILE A 127 18.00 -10.33 -20.62
C ILE A 127 19.02 -9.60 -21.51
N ASN A 128 19.23 -8.32 -21.25
CA ASN A 128 20.22 -7.55 -22.00
C ASN A 128 21.67 -7.96 -21.68
N ASP A 129 21.88 -8.64 -20.56
CA ASP A 129 23.20 -9.14 -20.16
C ASP A 129 23.52 -10.54 -20.71
N VAL A 130 22.59 -11.16 -21.44
CA VAL A 130 22.78 -12.48 -22.04
C VAL A 130 23.88 -12.42 -23.11
N THR A 131 24.84 -13.34 -23.02
CA THR A 131 26.01 -13.38 -23.91
C THR A 131 25.89 -14.42 -25.03
N GLY A 132 24.99 -15.38 -24.91
CA GLY A 132 24.85 -16.51 -25.81
C GLY A 132 25.51 -17.79 -25.29
N ASP A 133 26.22 -17.71 -24.16
CA ASP A 133 26.86 -18.89 -23.54
C ASP A 133 25.93 -19.62 -22.58
N GLU A 134 24.82 -19.00 -22.19
CA GLU A 134 23.84 -19.54 -21.25
C GLU A 134 23.00 -20.63 -21.94
N SER A 135 22.49 -21.57 -21.11
CA SER A 135 21.51 -22.55 -21.60
C SER A 135 20.17 -21.90 -21.93
N VAL A 136 19.40 -22.52 -22.81
CA VAL A 136 18.03 -22.07 -23.12
C VAL A 136 17.19 -21.99 -21.86
N ASP A 137 17.30 -22.98 -20.96
CA ASP A 137 16.55 -22.98 -19.71
C ASP A 137 16.90 -21.79 -18.81
N THR A 138 18.17 -21.39 -18.77
CA THR A 138 18.60 -20.19 -18.03
C THR A 138 17.96 -18.93 -18.60
N ILE A 139 17.95 -18.79 -19.92
CA ILE A 139 17.36 -17.62 -20.59
C ILE A 139 15.86 -17.55 -20.33
N ILE A 140 15.14 -18.66 -20.43
CA ILE A 140 13.71 -18.71 -20.13
C ILE A 140 13.43 -18.36 -18.67
N SER A 141 14.27 -18.87 -17.74
CA SER A 141 14.14 -18.57 -16.32
C SER A 141 14.28 -17.09 -15.99
N ILE A 142 15.11 -16.35 -16.74
CA ILE A 142 15.22 -14.89 -16.59
C ILE A 142 13.85 -14.22 -16.78
N GLY A 143 13.07 -14.68 -17.77
CA GLY A 143 11.75 -14.12 -18.03
C GLY A 143 10.67 -14.60 -17.09
N GLU A 144 10.72 -15.85 -16.63
CA GLU A 144 9.66 -16.47 -15.85
C GLU A 144 9.78 -16.24 -14.34
N SER A 145 11.01 -16.31 -13.79
CA SER A 145 11.21 -16.33 -12.33
C SER A 145 10.60 -15.14 -11.59
N PRO A 146 10.75 -13.90 -12.06
CA PRO A 146 10.16 -12.77 -11.34
C PRO A 146 8.64 -12.83 -11.23
N PHE A 147 7.96 -13.29 -12.27
CA PHE A 147 6.51 -13.40 -12.30
C PHE A 147 6.00 -14.64 -11.57
N PHE A 148 6.75 -15.72 -11.57
CA PHE A 148 6.46 -16.90 -10.76
C PHE A 148 6.50 -16.55 -9.26
N GLU A 149 7.52 -15.82 -8.81
CA GLU A 149 7.63 -15.35 -7.43
C GLU A 149 6.41 -14.51 -7.02
N LEU A 150 5.97 -13.60 -7.89
CA LEU A 150 4.80 -12.77 -7.65
C LEU A 150 3.52 -13.61 -7.55
N SER A 151 3.30 -14.52 -8.48
CA SER A 151 2.13 -15.41 -8.49
C SER A 151 2.08 -16.28 -7.24
N SER A 152 3.22 -16.81 -6.80
CA SER A 152 3.31 -17.62 -5.57
C SER A 152 2.93 -16.81 -4.33
N THR A 153 3.40 -15.57 -4.24
CA THR A 153 3.08 -14.67 -3.14
C THR A 153 1.58 -14.34 -3.11
N LEU A 154 0.99 -14.05 -4.26
CA LEU A 154 -0.43 -13.74 -4.38
C LEU A 154 -1.31 -14.95 -4.09
N ASN A 155 -0.92 -16.13 -4.56
CA ASN A 155 -1.65 -17.37 -4.30
C ASN A 155 -1.66 -17.72 -2.81
N ASN A 156 -0.52 -17.58 -2.14
CA ASN A 156 -0.43 -17.81 -0.70
C ASN A 156 -1.37 -16.87 0.08
N SER A 157 -1.47 -15.64 -0.32
CA SER A 157 -2.40 -14.70 0.32
C SER A 157 -3.86 -14.99 0.02
N VAL A 158 -4.15 -15.65 -1.09
CA VAL A 158 -5.52 -16.07 -1.47
C VAL A 158 -5.93 -17.36 -0.76
N GLU A 159 -5.00 -18.30 -0.55
CA GLU A 159 -5.27 -19.58 0.14
C GLU A 159 -5.67 -19.39 1.60
N ASP A 160 -5.24 -18.30 2.23
CA ASP A 160 -5.64 -17.96 3.60
C ASP A 160 -7.07 -17.41 3.69
N ARG A 161 -7.79 -17.28 2.58
CA ARG A 161 -9.18 -16.82 2.56
C ARG A 161 -10.14 -17.98 2.58
N PRO A 162 -11.18 -17.94 3.45
CA PRO A 162 -12.21 -18.95 3.40
C PRO A 162 -12.87 -18.96 2.02
N ILE A 163 -12.98 -20.14 1.44
CA ILE A 163 -13.71 -20.34 0.20
C ILE A 163 -15.21 -20.24 0.55
N THR A 164 -15.83 -19.18 0.12
CA THR A 164 -17.28 -19.02 0.21
C THR A 164 -17.90 -19.20 -1.15
#